data_c56bad65a3c82058d2864014855ccf2c
#
_entry.id   c56bad65a3c82058d2864014855ccf2c
#
_cell.length_a   1.000
_cell.length_b   1.000
_cell.length_c   1.000
_cell.angle_alpha   90.00
_cell.angle_beta   90.00
_cell.angle_gamma   90.00
#
_symmetry.space_group_name_H-M   'P 1'
#
loop_
_entity.id
_entity.type
_entity.pdbx_description
1 polymer ?
#
loop_
_entity_poly.entity_id
_entity_poly.type
_entity_poly.pdbx_seq_one_letter_code
_entity_poly.pdbx_strand_id
1 'polypeptide(L)'
;MPFDFTRVHLDDVDGLLALYRRVYGRSYALPLGTDPEVMAHEIASPLTSWLVARDPGNGRIVGSILGTLDPAEGLGKLQGLVIHPDVRGHGLAHHAVKQLSDLMLTGEQPADSVYGTARTNSTAPQRTCLAGGFHPLGIFPNLRKAERHETMVLLARYREGVLERRLPVPRVPAALGGLVRALNGALGRPDLPLPEIVDEPLRGGPGGWGRTGREVEVIAAPQFVLRRMAEAVPDPTQRFYPFHTPNVLLSAEDGAYEVYAQLNPSDGYCTLIGAAPDLAALGDDLGPLIDRLAEYGASYIETLLPMDRYDELRLLLAHGFLPAAAYPAMRRQGDGFRDHVVMARTMQPLDFRGLAIDAAFQPFTEQYIELWKQQYLDTHGVFQ
;
A
#
# COMPACT_ATOMS: atom_id res chain seq x y z
N MET A 1 -13.07 15.00 -26.42
CA MET A 1 -13.17 15.79 -25.17
C MET A 1 -12.43 17.11 -25.39
N PRO A 2 -12.82 18.23 -24.79
CA PRO A 2 -12.13 19.51 -25.00
C PRO A 2 -10.77 19.61 -24.28
N PHE A 3 -10.40 18.63 -23.48
CA PHE A 3 -9.17 18.65 -22.68
C PHE A 3 -8.28 17.45 -23.02
N ASP A 4 -7.04 17.74 -23.45
CA ASP A 4 -6.01 16.74 -23.67
C ASP A 4 -4.99 16.81 -22.53
N PHE A 5 -4.49 15.63 -22.08
CA PHE A 5 -3.41 15.57 -21.13
C PHE A 5 -2.06 15.59 -21.84
N THR A 6 -1.24 16.57 -21.50
CA THR A 6 0.12 16.73 -22.03
C THR A 6 1.14 16.62 -20.92
N ARG A 7 2.40 16.34 -21.27
CA ARG A 7 3.49 16.30 -20.30
C ARG A 7 3.67 17.68 -19.65
N VAL A 8 3.92 17.68 -18.35
CA VAL A 8 4.24 18.89 -17.59
C VAL A 8 5.65 19.38 -17.92
N HIS A 9 5.88 20.70 -17.79
CA HIS A 9 7.18 21.35 -17.89
C HIS A 9 7.52 22.11 -16.62
N LEU A 10 8.78 22.48 -16.42
CA LEU A 10 9.21 23.22 -15.22
C LEU A 10 8.47 24.54 -15.01
N ASP A 11 8.10 25.21 -16.12
CA ASP A 11 7.33 26.46 -16.10
C ASP A 11 5.89 26.27 -15.55
N ASP A 12 5.44 25.03 -15.37
CA ASP A 12 4.10 24.69 -14.88
C ASP A 12 3.99 24.64 -13.37
N VAL A 13 5.09 24.72 -12.63
CA VAL A 13 5.13 24.56 -11.17
C VAL A 13 4.13 25.49 -10.49
N ASP A 14 4.11 26.78 -10.84
CA ASP A 14 3.17 27.75 -10.27
C ASP A 14 1.71 27.40 -10.57
N GLY A 15 1.43 26.95 -11.80
CA GLY A 15 0.10 26.50 -12.22
C GLY A 15 -0.37 25.26 -11.47
N LEU A 16 0.55 24.31 -11.21
CA LEU A 16 0.28 23.13 -10.41
C LEU A 16 -0.01 23.51 -8.95
N LEU A 17 0.83 24.33 -8.33
CA LEU A 17 0.61 24.82 -6.96
C LEU A 17 -0.75 25.53 -6.83
N ALA A 18 -1.12 26.34 -7.83
CA ALA A 18 -2.42 27.02 -7.86
C ALA A 18 -3.58 26.02 -7.92
N LEU A 19 -3.47 24.96 -8.76
CA LEU A 19 -4.46 23.89 -8.85
C LEU A 19 -4.61 23.13 -7.51
N TYR A 20 -3.50 22.68 -6.90
CA TYR A 20 -3.54 21.97 -5.62
C TYR A 20 -4.14 22.82 -4.50
N ARG A 21 -3.73 24.11 -4.41
CA ARG A 21 -4.30 25.07 -3.43
C ARG A 21 -5.79 25.28 -3.65
N ARG A 22 -6.24 25.36 -4.90
CA ARG A 22 -7.68 25.54 -5.24
C ARG A 22 -8.52 24.35 -4.79
N VAL A 23 -7.99 23.13 -4.90
CA VAL A 23 -8.73 21.89 -4.62
C VAL A 23 -8.66 21.49 -3.14
N TYR A 24 -7.50 21.64 -2.51
CA TYR A 24 -7.24 21.14 -1.16
C TYR A 24 -6.99 22.24 -0.11
N GLY A 25 -6.91 23.49 -0.53
CA GLY A 25 -6.55 24.57 0.38
C GLY A 25 -5.10 24.40 0.88
N ARG A 26 -4.93 24.41 2.21
CA ARG A 26 -3.64 24.18 2.88
C ARG A 26 -3.51 22.74 3.44
N SER A 27 -4.50 21.90 3.22
CA SER A 27 -4.61 20.57 3.85
C SER A 27 -4.03 19.43 2.99
N TYR A 28 -3.40 19.72 1.83
CA TYR A 28 -2.75 18.68 1.08
C TYR A 28 -1.49 18.20 1.79
N ALA A 29 -1.45 16.91 2.14
CA ALA A 29 -0.45 16.38 3.06
C ALA A 29 0.90 16.03 2.40
N LEU A 30 0.93 15.88 1.07
CA LEU A 30 2.15 15.46 0.38
C LEU A 30 2.93 16.68 -0.11
N PRO A 31 4.27 16.73 0.07
CA PRO A 31 5.13 17.79 -0.50
C PRO A 31 4.95 17.98 -2.00
N LEU A 32 4.65 16.90 -2.71
CA LEU A 32 4.31 16.88 -4.14
C LEU A 32 3.28 17.94 -4.56
N GLY A 33 2.36 18.35 -3.70
CA GLY A 33 1.33 19.35 -4.01
C GLY A 33 1.52 20.70 -3.32
N THR A 34 2.59 20.87 -2.53
CA THR A 34 2.81 22.05 -1.67
C THR A 34 4.19 22.65 -1.76
N ASP A 35 5.19 21.87 -2.20
CA ASP A 35 6.60 22.26 -2.27
C ASP A 35 7.06 22.38 -3.72
N PRO A 36 7.44 23.58 -4.20
CA PRO A 36 7.86 23.81 -5.56
C PRO A 36 9.19 23.09 -5.93
N GLU A 37 10.09 22.90 -4.95
CA GLU A 37 11.37 22.22 -5.20
C GLU A 37 11.14 20.71 -5.42
N VAL A 38 10.24 20.10 -4.63
CA VAL A 38 9.83 18.72 -4.81
C VAL A 38 9.12 18.54 -6.16
N MET A 39 8.23 19.47 -6.53
CA MET A 39 7.58 19.44 -7.86
C MET A 39 8.60 19.51 -9.00
N ALA A 40 9.55 20.45 -8.93
CA ALA A 40 10.57 20.61 -9.95
C ALA A 40 11.47 19.37 -10.08
N HIS A 41 11.82 18.75 -8.95
CA HIS A 41 12.58 17.51 -8.92
C HIS A 41 11.82 16.36 -9.60
N GLU A 42 10.55 16.17 -9.27
CA GLU A 42 9.69 15.14 -9.88
C GLU A 42 9.48 15.38 -11.39
N ILE A 43 9.31 16.65 -11.83
CA ILE A 43 9.20 17.00 -13.26
C ILE A 43 10.48 16.66 -14.03
N ALA A 44 11.64 16.86 -13.41
CA ALA A 44 12.94 16.58 -14.01
C ALA A 44 13.31 15.09 -14.00
N SER A 45 12.66 14.29 -13.17
CA SER A 45 12.97 12.87 -13.00
C SER A 45 12.59 12.05 -14.24
N PRO A 46 13.50 11.22 -14.80
CA PRO A 46 13.19 10.32 -15.91
C PRO A 46 12.22 9.18 -15.50
N LEU A 47 12.09 8.92 -14.21
CA LEU A 47 11.20 7.89 -13.66
C LEU A 47 9.77 8.39 -13.44
N THR A 48 9.55 9.69 -13.67
CA THR A 48 8.25 10.32 -13.44
C THR A 48 7.59 10.71 -14.77
N SER A 49 6.33 10.32 -14.90
CA SER A 49 5.43 10.77 -15.96
C SER A 49 4.34 11.63 -15.35
N TRP A 50 4.47 12.95 -15.45
CA TRP A 50 3.49 13.88 -14.91
C TRP A 50 2.70 14.52 -16.06
N LEU A 51 1.37 14.34 -16.06
CA LEU A 51 0.48 14.83 -17.08
C LEU A 51 -0.43 15.94 -16.52
N VAL A 52 -0.69 16.96 -17.33
CA VAL A 52 -1.59 18.06 -16.99
C VAL A 52 -2.59 18.30 -18.13
N ALA A 53 -3.82 18.64 -17.76
CA ALA A 53 -4.83 19.15 -18.66
C ALA A 53 -4.97 20.67 -18.50
N ARG A 54 -5.09 21.38 -19.62
CA ARG A 54 -5.23 22.84 -19.65
C ARG A 54 -6.58 23.27 -20.18
N ASP A 55 -7.10 24.33 -19.63
CA ASP A 55 -8.27 25.00 -20.14
C ASP A 55 -7.92 25.64 -21.52
N PRO A 56 -8.58 25.26 -22.62
CA PRO A 56 -8.25 25.77 -23.94
C PRO A 56 -8.52 27.27 -24.12
N GLY A 57 -9.36 27.87 -23.26
CA GLY A 57 -9.70 29.31 -23.35
C GLY A 57 -8.65 30.22 -22.71
N ASN A 58 -7.89 29.73 -21.70
CA ASN A 58 -6.97 30.60 -20.94
C ASN A 58 -5.64 29.92 -20.57
N GLY A 59 -5.41 28.67 -20.96
CA GLY A 59 -4.18 27.93 -20.70
C GLY A 59 -3.98 27.46 -19.23
N ARG A 60 -4.93 27.76 -18.35
CA ARG A 60 -4.83 27.38 -16.92
C ARG A 60 -4.83 25.86 -16.75
N ILE A 61 -3.97 25.34 -15.87
CA ILE A 61 -3.98 23.92 -15.51
C ILE A 61 -5.26 23.61 -14.72
N VAL A 62 -6.06 22.67 -15.23
CA VAL A 62 -7.34 22.25 -14.66
C VAL A 62 -7.39 20.78 -14.27
N GLY A 63 -6.37 20.00 -14.65
CA GLY A 63 -6.21 18.61 -14.29
C GLY A 63 -4.74 18.26 -14.14
N SER A 64 -4.43 17.33 -13.25
CA SER A 64 -3.08 16.83 -12.98
C SER A 64 -3.13 15.38 -12.54
N ILE A 65 -2.19 14.55 -13.00
CA ILE A 65 -1.94 13.19 -12.54
C ILE A 65 -0.47 12.85 -12.72
N LEU A 66 0.11 12.16 -11.74
CA LEU A 66 1.51 11.75 -11.73
C LEU A 66 1.63 10.24 -11.63
N GLY A 67 2.55 9.66 -12.40
CA GLY A 67 2.97 8.28 -12.33
C GLY A 67 4.47 8.19 -12.09
N THR A 68 4.89 7.35 -11.17
CA THR A 68 6.30 7.06 -10.89
C THR A 68 6.59 5.61 -11.25
N LEU A 69 7.70 5.35 -11.96
CA LEU A 69 8.16 4.02 -12.34
C LEU A 69 9.30 3.54 -11.43
N ASP A 70 9.26 2.27 -11.10
CA ASP A 70 10.40 1.50 -10.62
C ASP A 70 10.77 0.49 -11.71
N PRO A 71 11.75 0.79 -12.58
CA PRO A 71 12.11 -0.10 -13.69
C PRO A 71 12.76 -1.41 -13.22
N ALA A 72 13.43 -1.40 -12.07
CA ALA A 72 14.07 -2.60 -11.52
C ALA A 72 13.04 -3.65 -11.11
N GLU A 73 11.92 -3.19 -10.56
CA GLU A 73 10.84 -4.06 -10.10
C GLU A 73 9.70 -4.17 -11.12
N GLY A 74 9.73 -3.40 -12.21
CA GLY A 74 8.66 -3.37 -13.20
C GLY A 74 7.34 -2.82 -12.67
N LEU A 75 7.38 -1.94 -11.67
CA LEU A 75 6.20 -1.39 -11.00
C LEU A 75 5.98 0.08 -11.34
N GLY A 76 4.70 0.45 -11.49
CA GLY A 76 4.27 1.82 -11.60
C GLY A 76 3.32 2.22 -10.46
N LYS A 77 3.41 3.46 -10.01
CA LYS A 77 2.52 4.03 -8.98
C LYS A 77 1.83 5.27 -9.52
N LEU A 78 0.49 5.30 -9.50
CA LEU A 78 -0.31 6.49 -9.77
C LEU A 78 -0.56 7.27 -8.48
N GLN A 79 -0.41 8.60 -8.56
CA GLN A 79 -0.69 9.49 -7.44
C GLN A 79 -1.00 10.91 -7.92
N GLY A 80 -1.44 11.77 -7.01
CA GLY A 80 -1.63 13.20 -7.32
C GLY A 80 -2.70 13.49 -8.37
N LEU A 81 -3.73 12.64 -8.50
CA LEU A 81 -4.89 12.95 -9.36
C LEU A 81 -5.68 14.10 -8.77
N VAL A 82 -5.69 15.22 -9.47
CA VAL A 82 -6.39 16.44 -9.07
C VAL A 82 -7.14 17.01 -10.27
N ILE A 83 -8.44 17.29 -10.08
CA ILE A 83 -9.30 17.92 -11.10
C ILE A 83 -9.94 19.18 -10.51
N HIS A 84 -9.77 20.31 -11.21
CA HIS A 84 -10.38 21.57 -10.82
C HIS A 84 -11.90 21.44 -10.72
N PRO A 85 -12.54 22.01 -9.68
CA PRO A 85 -13.98 21.87 -9.45
C PRO A 85 -14.83 22.23 -10.67
N ASP A 86 -14.47 23.29 -11.41
CA ASP A 86 -15.25 23.83 -12.53
C ASP A 86 -15.34 22.88 -13.74
N VAL A 87 -14.43 21.89 -13.83
CA VAL A 87 -14.38 20.92 -14.95
C VAL A 87 -14.67 19.48 -14.52
N ARG A 88 -15.19 19.30 -13.32
CA ARG A 88 -15.63 17.98 -12.84
C ARG A 88 -16.90 17.52 -13.57
N GLY A 89 -17.14 16.21 -13.55
CA GLY A 89 -18.34 15.62 -14.19
C GLY A 89 -18.20 15.35 -15.69
N HIS A 90 -17.09 15.76 -16.34
CA HIS A 90 -16.87 15.59 -17.78
C HIS A 90 -15.93 14.41 -18.14
N GLY A 91 -15.72 13.46 -17.22
CA GLY A 91 -14.89 12.27 -17.46
C GLY A 91 -13.38 12.51 -17.44
N LEU A 92 -12.93 13.73 -17.09
CA LEU A 92 -11.51 14.13 -17.17
C LEU A 92 -10.61 13.26 -16.27
N ALA A 93 -11.07 12.91 -15.06
CA ALA A 93 -10.35 12.03 -14.15
C ALA A 93 -10.13 10.62 -14.75
N HIS A 94 -11.17 10.05 -15.37
CA HIS A 94 -11.07 8.76 -16.03
C HIS A 94 -10.09 8.80 -17.21
N HIS A 95 -10.14 9.86 -18.02
CA HIS A 95 -9.21 10.06 -19.13
C HIS A 95 -7.75 10.14 -18.64
N ALA A 96 -7.50 10.91 -17.58
CA ALA A 96 -6.19 11.02 -16.93
C ALA A 96 -5.63 9.66 -16.48
N VAL A 97 -6.43 8.90 -15.72
CA VAL A 97 -6.03 7.59 -15.19
C VAL A 97 -5.75 6.62 -16.33
N LYS A 98 -6.63 6.57 -17.33
CA LYS A 98 -6.47 5.68 -18.48
C LYS A 98 -5.23 6.04 -19.29
N GLN A 99 -5.07 7.31 -19.70
CA GLN A 99 -3.94 7.75 -20.52
C GLN A 99 -2.61 7.51 -19.82
N LEU A 100 -2.48 7.88 -18.53
CA LEU A 100 -1.22 7.68 -17.81
C LEU A 100 -0.92 6.20 -17.57
N SER A 101 -1.89 5.38 -17.18
CA SER A 101 -1.66 3.95 -17.00
C SER A 101 -1.35 3.25 -18.33
N ASP A 102 -1.98 3.62 -19.44
CA ASP A 102 -1.61 3.12 -20.79
C ASP A 102 -0.15 3.47 -21.10
N LEU A 103 0.25 4.74 -20.91
CA LEU A 103 1.64 5.18 -21.13
C LEU A 103 2.64 4.37 -20.31
N MET A 104 2.35 4.10 -19.03
CA MET A 104 3.24 3.35 -18.14
C MET A 104 3.30 1.86 -18.49
N LEU A 105 2.22 1.26 -18.98
CA LEU A 105 2.17 -0.17 -19.32
C LEU A 105 2.66 -0.50 -20.74
N THR A 106 2.69 0.50 -21.65
CA THR A 106 3.02 0.29 -23.09
C THR A 106 4.13 1.19 -23.61
N GLY A 107 4.70 2.07 -22.78
CA GLY A 107 5.79 2.99 -23.15
C GLY A 107 7.12 2.29 -23.42
N GLU A 108 8.19 3.06 -23.59
CA GLU A 108 9.54 2.54 -23.91
C GLU A 108 10.11 1.62 -22.81
N GLN A 109 9.79 1.91 -21.54
CA GLN A 109 10.14 1.09 -20.38
C GLN A 109 8.85 0.67 -19.66
N PRO A 110 8.14 -0.34 -20.18
CA PRO A 110 6.83 -0.67 -19.68
C PRO A 110 6.91 -1.33 -18.31
N ALA A 111 6.06 -0.85 -17.38
CA ALA A 111 5.80 -1.55 -16.14
C ALA A 111 5.06 -2.87 -16.40
N ASP A 112 5.23 -3.84 -15.51
CA ASP A 112 4.42 -5.06 -15.51
C ASP A 112 3.04 -4.81 -14.92
N SER A 113 2.98 -3.90 -13.93
CA SER A 113 1.72 -3.43 -13.35
C SER A 113 1.83 -1.99 -12.87
N VAL A 114 0.67 -1.34 -12.80
CA VAL A 114 0.53 0.02 -12.27
C VAL A 114 -0.53 0.00 -11.17
N TYR A 115 -0.19 0.51 -9.99
CA TYR A 115 -1.11 0.55 -8.86
C TYR A 115 -1.40 1.97 -8.39
N GLY A 116 -2.46 2.09 -7.64
CA GLY A 116 -2.81 3.29 -6.90
C GLY A 116 -3.65 2.96 -5.69
N THR A 117 -3.69 3.88 -4.75
CA THR A 117 -4.61 3.83 -3.62
C THR A 117 -5.68 4.90 -3.79
N ALA A 118 -6.92 4.58 -3.43
CA ALA A 118 -8.02 5.52 -3.48
C ALA A 118 -8.65 5.70 -2.09
N ARG A 119 -9.01 6.95 -1.78
CA ARG A 119 -9.72 7.28 -0.54
C ARG A 119 -11.15 6.77 -0.56
N THR A 120 -11.69 6.54 0.63
CA THR A 120 -13.07 6.06 0.82
C THR A 120 -14.03 7.15 1.31
N ASN A 121 -13.67 8.43 1.17
CA ASN A 121 -14.57 9.55 1.43
C ASN A 121 -15.66 9.71 0.34
N SER A 122 -15.46 9.11 -0.82
CA SER A 122 -16.44 8.94 -1.89
C SER A 122 -16.07 7.76 -2.78
N THR A 123 -17.05 7.21 -3.53
CA THR A 123 -16.77 6.13 -4.50
C THR A 123 -16.17 6.63 -5.81
N ALA A 124 -16.16 7.92 -6.08
CA ALA A 124 -15.75 8.48 -7.36
C ALA A 124 -14.29 8.14 -7.75
N PRO A 125 -13.27 8.28 -6.88
CA PRO A 125 -11.89 7.88 -7.22
C PRO A 125 -11.77 6.38 -7.51
N GLN A 126 -12.48 5.55 -6.74
CA GLN A 126 -12.50 4.10 -6.91
C GLN A 126 -13.08 3.71 -8.27
N ARG A 127 -14.27 4.23 -8.62
CA ARG A 127 -14.94 4.00 -9.91
C ARG A 127 -14.12 4.50 -11.08
N THR A 128 -13.40 5.61 -10.91
CA THR A 128 -12.51 6.14 -11.93
C THR A 128 -11.42 5.12 -12.29
N CYS A 129 -10.78 4.52 -11.31
CA CYS A 129 -9.77 3.48 -11.52
C CYS A 129 -10.39 2.19 -12.08
N LEU A 130 -11.49 1.71 -11.50
CA LEU A 130 -12.19 0.50 -11.98
C LEU A 130 -12.59 0.62 -13.46
N ALA A 131 -13.19 1.75 -13.85
CA ALA A 131 -13.52 2.04 -15.24
C ALA A 131 -12.28 2.15 -16.14
N GLY A 132 -11.11 2.50 -15.58
CA GLY A 132 -9.81 2.52 -16.25
C GLY A 132 -9.15 1.14 -16.40
N GLY A 133 -9.82 0.05 -16.00
CA GLY A 133 -9.33 -1.33 -16.10
C GLY A 133 -8.46 -1.77 -14.91
N PHE A 134 -8.54 -1.07 -13.78
CA PHE A 134 -7.90 -1.49 -12.53
C PHE A 134 -8.76 -2.52 -11.82
N HIS A 135 -8.11 -3.53 -11.24
CA HIS A 135 -8.74 -4.54 -10.40
C HIS A 135 -8.67 -4.13 -8.93
N PRO A 136 -9.74 -4.37 -8.12
CA PRO A 136 -9.68 -4.18 -6.69
C PRO A 136 -8.82 -5.28 -6.06
N LEU A 137 -7.92 -4.91 -5.14
CA LEU A 137 -6.94 -5.82 -4.53
C LEU A 137 -7.04 -5.91 -3.01
N GLY A 138 -7.78 -5.02 -2.37
CA GLY A 138 -7.95 -5.03 -0.93
C GLY A 138 -8.23 -3.67 -0.34
N ILE A 139 -8.22 -3.62 0.99
CA ILE A 139 -8.47 -2.41 1.77
C ILE A 139 -7.36 -2.21 2.79
N PHE A 140 -7.15 -0.96 3.19
CA PHE A 140 -6.23 -0.58 4.28
C PHE A 140 -7.04 0.13 5.38
N PRO A 141 -7.61 -0.63 6.33
CA PRO A 141 -8.45 -0.04 7.37
C PRO A 141 -7.64 0.83 8.33
N ASN A 142 -8.10 2.04 8.58
CA ASN A 142 -7.43 3.00 9.48
C ASN A 142 -6.00 3.36 9.08
N LEU A 143 -5.65 3.23 7.78
CA LEU A 143 -4.30 3.46 7.27
C LEU A 143 -3.74 4.83 7.65
N ARG A 144 -4.57 5.85 7.63
CA ARG A 144 -4.14 7.23 7.76
C ARG A 144 -4.92 7.96 8.83
N LYS A 145 -4.22 8.75 9.65
CA LYS A 145 -4.81 9.67 10.61
C LYS A 145 -4.87 11.08 10.00
N ALA A 146 -6.09 11.58 9.77
CA ALA A 146 -6.34 12.99 9.47
C ALA A 146 -7.14 13.61 10.64
N GLU A 147 -8.29 14.22 10.41
CA GLU A 147 -9.23 14.57 11.49
C GLU A 147 -9.79 13.32 12.20
N ARG A 148 -9.88 12.22 11.44
CA ARG A 148 -10.21 10.86 11.90
C ARG A 148 -9.39 9.85 11.11
N HIS A 149 -9.39 8.59 11.55
CA HIS A 149 -8.75 7.52 10.76
C HIS A 149 -9.51 7.30 9.43
N GLU A 150 -8.75 7.15 8.35
CA GLU A 150 -9.27 6.92 7.01
C GLU A 150 -8.89 5.53 6.54
N THR A 151 -9.84 4.82 5.99
CA THR A 151 -9.61 3.60 5.20
C THR A 151 -9.28 3.99 3.77
N MET A 152 -8.38 3.26 3.13
CA MET A 152 -8.08 3.38 1.71
C MET A 152 -8.28 2.03 1.02
N VAL A 153 -8.37 2.04 -0.29
CA VAL A 153 -8.45 0.82 -1.11
C VAL A 153 -7.25 0.73 -2.04
N LEU A 154 -6.80 -0.49 -2.32
CA LEU A 154 -5.73 -0.79 -3.27
C LEU A 154 -6.33 -1.25 -4.59
N LEU A 155 -5.80 -0.73 -5.69
CA LEU A 155 -6.15 -1.13 -7.05
C LEU A 155 -4.88 -1.28 -7.88
N ALA A 156 -4.88 -2.23 -8.82
CA ALA A 156 -3.82 -2.32 -9.82
C ALA A 156 -4.36 -2.72 -11.20
N ARG A 157 -3.62 -2.28 -12.23
CA ARG A 157 -3.80 -2.65 -13.62
C ARG A 157 -2.54 -3.31 -14.12
N TYR A 158 -2.68 -4.35 -14.92
CA TYR A 158 -1.58 -5.19 -15.37
C TYR A 158 -1.36 -5.04 -16.87
N ARG A 159 -0.11 -5.19 -17.29
CA ARG A 159 0.23 -5.42 -18.68
C ARG A 159 -0.27 -6.79 -19.11
N GLU A 160 -0.65 -6.91 -20.36
CA GLU A 160 -1.09 -8.19 -20.95
C GLU A 160 -0.07 -9.32 -20.74
N GLY A 161 -0.54 -10.50 -20.37
CA GLY A 161 0.28 -11.68 -20.14
C GLY A 161 0.97 -11.74 -18.76
N VAL A 162 0.84 -10.73 -17.90
CA VAL A 162 1.48 -10.73 -16.57
C VAL A 162 0.74 -11.66 -15.59
N LEU A 163 -0.58 -11.55 -15.53
CA LEU A 163 -1.39 -12.37 -14.62
C LEU A 163 -1.37 -13.86 -14.98
N GLU A 164 -1.17 -14.20 -16.25
CA GLU A 164 -1.07 -15.58 -16.74
C GLU A 164 0.23 -16.28 -16.32
N ARG A 165 1.25 -15.50 -15.97
CA ARG A 165 2.56 -16.01 -15.54
C ARG A 165 2.76 -15.98 -14.03
N ARG A 166 1.67 -15.91 -13.26
CA ARG A 166 1.74 -16.01 -11.79
C ARG A 166 2.31 -17.38 -11.38
N LEU A 167 3.24 -17.35 -10.46
CA LEU A 167 3.76 -18.56 -9.83
C LEU A 167 2.72 -19.13 -8.86
N PRO A 168 2.59 -20.47 -8.76
CA PRO A 168 1.66 -21.06 -7.81
C PRO A 168 2.09 -20.77 -6.36
N VAL A 169 1.12 -20.45 -5.51
CA VAL A 169 1.26 -20.39 -4.08
C VAL A 169 0.85 -21.73 -3.49
N PRO A 170 1.77 -22.53 -2.92
CA PRO A 170 1.45 -23.90 -2.50
C PRO A 170 0.42 -23.96 -1.37
N ARG A 171 0.64 -23.17 -0.32
CA ARG A 171 -0.22 -23.15 0.88
C ARG A 171 -0.24 -21.77 1.53
N VAL A 172 -1.35 -21.48 2.22
CA VAL A 172 -1.51 -20.25 3.02
C VAL A 172 -2.22 -20.57 4.33
N PRO A 173 -2.01 -19.78 5.40
CA PRO A 173 -2.81 -19.88 6.63
C PRO A 173 -4.31 -19.64 6.35
N ALA A 174 -5.20 -20.25 7.12
CA ALA A 174 -6.66 -20.18 6.95
C ALA A 174 -7.19 -18.74 6.88
N ALA A 175 -6.60 -17.81 7.63
CA ALA A 175 -6.96 -16.40 7.61
C ALA A 175 -6.81 -15.72 6.23
N LEU A 176 -5.94 -16.23 5.35
CA LEU A 176 -5.79 -15.69 3.99
C LEU A 176 -6.83 -16.26 3.01
N GLY A 177 -7.53 -17.33 3.35
CA GLY A 177 -8.45 -18.00 2.44
C GLY A 177 -9.57 -17.09 1.90
N GLY A 178 -10.11 -16.21 2.74
CA GLY A 178 -11.10 -15.21 2.34
C GLY A 178 -10.56 -14.22 1.32
N LEU A 179 -9.37 -13.69 1.59
CA LEU A 179 -8.68 -12.73 0.72
C LEU A 179 -8.35 -13.34 -0.65
N VAL A 180 -7.85 -14.58 -0.70
CA VAL A 180 -7.52 -15.27 -1.96
C VAL A 180 -8.76 -15.49 -2.82
N ARG A 181 -9.88 -15.90 -2.21
CA ARG A 181 -11.16 -16.05 -2.94
C ARG A 181 -11.67 -14.72 -3.49
N ALA A 182 -11.64 -13.67 -2.69
CA ALA A 182 -12.03 -12.31 -3.11
C ALA A 182 -11.18 -11.83 -4.29
N LEU A 183 -9.85 -12.06 -4.22
CA LEU A 183 -8.90 -11.71 -5.28
C LEU A 183 -9.20 -12.43 -6.59
N ASN A 184 -9.34 -13.75 -6.58
CA ASN A 184 -9.61 -14.52 -7.79
C ASN A 184 -10.96 -14.12 -8.44
N GLY A 185 -11.97 -13.83 -7.62
CA GLY A 185 -13.23 -13.26 -8.09
C GLY A 185 -13.06 -11.89 -8.76
N ALA A 186 -12.30 -11.00 -8.13
CA ALA A 186 -12.04 -9.65 -8.63
C ALA A 186 -11.21 -9.61 -9.93
N LEU A 187 -10.33 -10.61 -10.13
CA LEU A 187 -9.55 -10.78 -11.36
C LEU A 187 -10.36 -11.45 -12.50
N GLY A 188 -11.61 -11.88 -12.23
CA GLY A 188 -12.39 -12.67 -13.18
C GLY A 188 -11.82 -14.07 -13.43
N ARG A 189 -11.04 -14.60 -12.50
CA ARG A 189 -10.33 -15.87 -12.59
C ARG A 189 -10.70 -16.82 -11.45
N PRO A 190 -12.00 -17.15 -11.28
CA PRO A 190 -12.45 -18.06 -10.21
C PRO A 190 -11.96 -19.50 -10.43
N ASP A 191 -11.51 -19.83 -11.64
CA ASP A 191 -10.97 -21.10 -12.08
C ASP A 191 -9.51 -21.34 -11.67
N LEU A 192 -8.79 -20.29 -11.22
CA LEU A 192 -7.42 -20.45 -10.75
C LEU A 192 -7.38 -21.35 -9.51
N PRO A 193 -6.44 -22.32 -9.47
CA PRO A 193 -6.30 -23.19 -8.31
C PRO A 193 -6.03 -22.34 -7.06
N LEU A 194 -6.82 -22.59 -6.03
CA LEU A 194 -6.57 -22.01 -4.72
C LEU A 194 -5.36 -22.69 -4.08
N PRO A 195 -4.53 -21.97 -3.32
CA PRO A 195 -3.53 -22.58 -2.47
C PRO A 195 -4.21 -23.54 -1.46
N GLU A 196 -3.47 -24.51 -0.95
CA GLU A 196 -3.92 -25.26 0.21
C GLU A 196 -4.19 -24.33 1.38
N ILE A 197 -5.39 -24.35 1.91
CA ILE A 197 -5.78 -23.56 3.08
C ILE A 197 -5.52 -24.40 4.33
N VAL A 198 -4.51 -24.00 5.10
CA VAL A 198 -4.06 -24.77 6.29
C VAL A 198 -4.61 -24.12 7.55
N ASP A 199 -5.46 -24.85 8.26
CA ASP A 199 -6.03 -24.44 9.55
C ASP A 199 -5.25 -25.06 10.71
N GLU A 200 -4.16 -24.42 11.06
CA GLU A 200 -3.35 -24.78 12.22
C GLU A 200 -3.50 -23.74 13.33
N PRO A 201 -3.60 -24.18 14.60
CA PRO A 201 -3.65 -23.24 15.72
C PRO A 201 -2.48 -22.28 15.71
N LEU A 202 -2.75 -20.98 15.86
CA LEU A 202 -1.71 -19.96 16.05
C LEU A 202 -1.13 -20.13 17.46
N ARG A 203 0.18 -20.15 17.57
CA ARG A 203 0.85 -20.13 18.88
C ARG A 203 0.84 -18.68 19.39
N GLY A 204 0.20 -18.44 20.53
CA GLY A 204 0.00 -17.11 21.11
C GLY A 204 -1.34 -16.49 20.65
N GLY A 205 -2.11 -15.97 21.59
CA GLY A 205 -3.34 -15.21 21.32
C GLY A 205 -3.16 -13.77 21.77
N PRO A 206 -4.07 -12.85 21.43
CA PRO A 206 -3.95 -11.42 21.71
C PRO A 206 -3.92 -10.99 23.19
N GLY A 207 -3.74 -11.88 24.10
CA GLY A 207 -3.58 -11.62 25.53
C GLY A 207 -2.41 -12.36 26.20
N GLY A 208 -1.65 -13.13 25.44
CA GLY A 208 -0.59 -14.03 25.96
C GLY A 208 0.83 -13.67 25.54
N TRP A 209 1.09 -12.41 25.13
CA TRP A 209 2.46 -11.97 24.83
C TRP A 209 3.30 -12.07 26.11
N GLY A 210 4.04 -13.14 26.22
CA GLY A 210 5.11 -13.23 27.21
C GLY A 210 6.00 -12.00 26.97
N ARG A 211 6.12 -11.13 27.97
CA ARG A 211 7.15 -10.09 27.94
C ARG A 211 8.48 -10.82 27.89
N THR A 212 9.02 -11.02 26.70
CA THR A 212 10.43 -11.36 26.56
C THR A 212 11.16 -10.19 27.21
N GLY A 213 12.11 -10.47 28.04
CA GLY A 213 12.81 -9.41 28.78
C GLY A 213 13.75 -8.57 27.92
N ARG A 214 13.66 -8.67 26.58
CA ARG A 214 14.49 -7.88 25.65
C ARG A 214 13.97 -6.47 25.52
N GLU A 215 14.85 -5.53 25.74
CA GLU A 215 14.61 -4.12 25.47
C GLU A 215 14.80 -3.85 23.97
N VAL A 216 13.87 -3.05 23.39
CA VAL A 216 13.90 -2.66 21.99
C VAL A 216 14.39 -1.22 21.89
N GLU A 217 15.56 -1.02 21.30
CA GLU A 217 16.12 0.29 21.00
C GLU A 217 15.55 0.83 19.68
N VAL A 218 15.28 2.14 19.60
CA VAL A 218 14.79 2.82 18.39
C VAL A 218 15.76 3.90 17.97
N ILE A 219 16.30 3.76 16.75
CA ILE A 219 17.25 4.70 16.14
C ILE A 219 16.55 5.43 14.99
N ALA A 220 16.30 6.73 15.15
CA ALA A 220 15.67 7.60 14.13
C ALA A 220 16.73 8.44 13.42
N ALA A 221 17.51 7.83 12.54
CA ALA A 221 18.59 8.48 11.80
C ALA A 221 18.55 8.01 10.31
N PRO A 222 17.72 8.63 9.44
CA PRO A 222 17.36 8.08 8.13
C PRO A 222 18.55 7.66 7.26
N GLN A 223 19.59 8.48 7.18
CA GLN A 223 20.78 8.16 6.37
C GLN A 223 21.60 6.98 6.92
N PHE A 224 21.69 6.86 8.25
CA PHE A 224 22.31 5.72 8.90
C PHE A 224 21.49 4.46 8.68
N VAL A 225 20.17 4.54 8.92
CA VAL A 225 19.23 3.40 8.79
C VAL A 225 19.27 2.83 7.37
N LEU A 226 19.25 3.70 6.35
CA LEU A 226 19.31 3.28 4.95
C LEU A 226 20.61 2.51 4.63
N ARG A 227 21.76 3.02 5.07
CA ARG A 227 23.06 2.34 4.86
C ARG A 227 23.10 1.02 5.62
N ARG A 228 22.70 1.04 6.90
CA ARG A 228 22.72 -0.16 7.75
C ARG A 228 21.82 -1.27 7.18
N MET A 229 20.61 -0.92 6.67
CA MET A 229 19.74 -1.89 6.01
C MET A 229 20.41 -2.54 4.79
N ALA A 230 21.12 -1.76 3.98
CA ALA A 230 21.81 -2.30 2.80
C ALA A 230 22.92 -3.30 3.17
N GLU A 231 23.57 -3.11 4.32
CA GLU A 231 24.59 -4.00 4.85
C GLU A 231 24.00 -5.25 5.51
N ALA A 232 23.01 -5.09 6.37
CA ALA A 232 22.46 -6.16 7.19
C ALA A 232 21.48 -7.07 6.41
N VAL A 233 20.76 -6.52 5.42
CA VAL A 233 19.84 -7.24 4.53
C VAL A 233 20.34 -7.07 3.09
N PRO A 234 21.42 -7.76 2.68
CA PRO A 234 22.01 -7.59 1.36
C PRO A 234 21.11 -8.10 0.22
N ASP A 235 20.27 -9.10 0.50
CA ASP A 235 19.32 -9.62 -0.48
C ASP A 235 18.16 -8.65 -0.69
N PRO A 236 18.03 -8.01 -1.88
CA PRO A 236 16.92 -7.10 -2.16
C PRO A 236 15.54 -7.75 -2.06
N THR A 237 15.45 -9.08 -2.15
CA THR A 237 14.18 -9.79 -2.05
C THR A 237 13.61 -9.81 -0.63
N GLN A 238 14.46 -9.63 0.37
CA GLN A 238 14.09 -9.60 1.78
C GLN A 238 13.79 -8.18 2.29
N ARG A 239 14.05 -7.15 1.50
CA ARG A 239 13.83 -5.74 1.83
C ARG A 239 12.94 -5.02 0.82
N PHE A 240 12.09 -5.76 0.15
CA PHE A 240 11.23 -5.22 -0.90
C PHE A 240 9.96 -4.62 -0.31
N TYR A 241 9.84 -3.29 -0.42
CA TYR A 241 8.60 -2.56 -0.24
C TYR A 241 8.61 -1.38 -1.24
N PRO A 242 7.76 -1.40 -2.29
CA PRO A 242 7.85 -0.44 -3.39
C PRO A 242 7.61 0.99 -2.92
N PHE A 243 8.45 1.90 -3.39
CA PHE A 243 8.35 3.34 -3.12
C PHE A 243 8.40 3.73 -1.63
N HIS A 244 9.00 2.89 -0.76
CA HIS A 244 9.22 3.17 0.64
C HIS A 244 10.71 3.14 0.97
N THR A 245 11.13 4.04 1.85
CA THR A 245 12.52 4.14 2.32
C THR A 245 12.53 4.15 3.85
N PRO A 246 13.33 3.29 4.51
CA PRO A 246 13.36 3.24 5.96
C PRO A 246 13.96 4.51 6.55
N ASN A 247 13.40 4.95 7.67
CA ASN A 247 13.88 6.09 8.43
C ASN A 247 14.09 5.78 9.92
N VAL A 248 13.66 4.59 10.37
CA VAL A 248 13.89 4.10 11.73
C VAL A 248 14.43 2.68 11.68
N LEU A 249 15.31 2.36 12.63
CA LEU A 249 15.81 1.03 12.94
C LEU A 249 15.37 0.69 14.36
N LEU A 250 14.79 -0.49 14.53
CA LEU A 250 14.51 -1.10 15.82
C LEU A 250 15.46 -2.29 15.98
N SER A 251 16.15 -2.37 17.11
CA SER A 251 17.09 -3.46 17.39
C SER A 251 16.88 -4.01 18.80
N ALA A 252 17.14 -5.30 18.96
CA ALA A 252 17.30 -5.87 20.28
C ALA A 252 18.62 -5.36 20.89
N GLU A 253 18.62 -5.06 22.20
CA GLU A 253 19.82 -4.62 22.93
C GLU A 253 20.99 -5.60 22.80
N ASP A 254 20.68 -6.90 22.76
CA ASP A 254 21.67 -7.99 22.60
C ASP A 254 22.09 -8.24 21.14
N GLY A 255 21.55 -7.46 20.19
CA GLY A 255 21.83 -7.58 18.76
C GLY A 255 21.21 -8.80 18.08
N ALA A 256 20.25 -9.45 18.71
CA ALA A 256 19.62 -10.66 18.16
C ALA A 256 18.85 -10.40 16.84
N TYR A 257 18.34 -9.20 16.66
CA TYR A 257 17.67 -8.78 15.42
C TYR A 257 17.76 -7.28 15.18
N GLU A 258 17.56 -6.90 13.93
CA GLU A 258 17.36 -5.53 13.46
C GLU A 258 16.12 -5.48 12.57
N VAL A 259 15.24 -4.50 12.78
CA VAL A 259 14.04 -4.25 11.94
C VAL A 259 14.09 -2.85 11.37
N TYR A 260 13.95 -2.75 10.07
CA TYR A 260 14.00 -1.51 9.31
C TYR A 260 12.59 -1.09 8.93
N ALA A 261 12.21 0.12 9.30
CA ALA A 261 10.86 0.62 9.08
C ALA A 261 10.83 2.05 8.57
N GLN A 262 9.77 2.40 7.86
CA GLN A 262 9.38 3.78 7.61
C GLN A 262 8.27 4.14 8.59
N LEU A 263 8.53 5.11 9.47
CA LEU A 263 7.59 5.63 10.44
C LEU A 263 7.24 7.07 10.12
N ASN A 264 5.95 7.37 10.02
CA ASN A 264 5.40 8.73 9.94
C ASN A 264 4.46 8.99 11.14
N PRO A 265 4.96 9.56 12.24
CA PRO A 265 4.16 9.76 13.45
C PRO A 265 2.99 10.74 13.25
N SER A 266 3.08 11.67 12.28
CA SER A 266 2.02 12.64 12.02
C SER A 266 0.75 11.97 11.45
N ASP A 267 0.93 10.94 10.64
CA ASP A 267 -0.16 10.14 10.07
C ASP A 267 -0.47 8.89 10.92
N GLY A 268 0.40 8.56 11.89
CA GLY A 268 0.32 7.32 12.65
C GLY A 268 0.66 6.06 11.84
N TYR A 269 1.35 6.21 10.71
CA TYR A 269 1.64 5.16 9.75
C TYR A 269 3.05 4.59 9.91
N CYS A 270 3.15 3.27 9.93
CA CYS A 270 4.42 2.56 9.95
C CYS A 270 4.42 1.40 8.96
N THR A 271 5.52 1.26 8.20
CA THR A 271 5.77 0.13 7.30
C THR A 271 7.03 -0.60 7.73
N LEU A 272 6.94 -1.89 8.03
CA LEU A 272 8.12 -2.74 8.21
C LEU A 272 8.64 -3.14 6.83
N ILE A 273 9.90 -2.79 6.53
CA ILE A 273 10.48 -2.95 5.19
C ILE A 273 11.39 -4.18 5.11
N GLY A 274 12.10 -4.47 6.20
CA GLY A 274 13.02 -5.59 6.25
C GLY A 274 13.44 -5.93 7.67
N ALA A 275 13.94 -7.14 7.87
CA ALA A 275 14.48 -7.61 9.13
C ALA A 275 15.78 -8.41 8.91
N ALA A 276 16.70 -8.34 9.84
CA ALA A 276 17.92 -9.12 9.88
C ALA A 276 17.98 -9.94 11.20
N PRO A 277 18.25 -11.26 11.16
CA PRO A 277 18.52 -12.05 9.96
C PRO A 277 17.27 -12.22 9.06
N ASP A 278 16.06 -12.31 9.61
CA ASP A 278 14.77 -12.38 8.93
C ASP A 278 13.62 -12.04 9.90
N LEU A 279 12.39 -11.99 9.43
CA LEU A 279 11.22 -11.68 10.25
C LEU A 279 10.92 -12.79 11.27
N ALA A 280 11.21 -14.04 10.94
CA ALA A 280 10.96 -15.18 11.83
C ALA A 280 11.84 -15.14 13.09
N ALA A 281 13.03 -14.53 13.00
CA ALA A 281 13.94 -14.35 14.12
C ALA A 281 13.38 -13.47 15.25
N LEU A 282 12.37 -12.64 14.96
CA LEU A 282 11.72 -11.83 15.98
C LEU A 282 10.91 -12.70 16.97
N GLY A 283 10.26 -13.76 16.47
CA GLY A 283 9.45 -14.62 17.34
C GLY A 283 8.50 -13.82 18.23
N ASP A 284 8.58 -14.08 19.55
CA ASP A 284 7.74 -13.41 20.55
C ASP A 284 8.11 -11.91 20.76
N ASP A 285 9.30 -11.47 20.31
CA ASP A 285 9.73 -10.07 20.42
C ASP A 285 8.97 -9.14 19.47
N LEU A 286 8.26 -9.68 18.49
CA LEU A 286 7.42 -8.86 17.59
C LEU A 286 6.33 -8.08 18.37
N GLY A 287 5.79 -8.64 19.47
CA GLY A 287 4.86 -7.94 20.35
C GLY A 287 5.46 -6.66 20.97
N PRO A 288 6.55 -6.79 21.78
CA PRO A 288 7.28 -5.64 22.31
C PRO A 288 7.70 -4.60 21.26
N LEU A 289 8.13 -5.05 20.08
CA LEU A 289 8.49 -4.15 18.97
C LEU A 289 7.29 -3.32 18.52
N ILE A 290 6.11 -3.93 18.38
CA ILE A 290 4.88 -3.23 18.02
C ILE A 290 4.51 -2.20 19.10
N ASP A 291 4.58 -2.57 20.38
CA ASP A 291 4.29 -1.67 21.50
C ASP A 291 5.25 -0.48 21.48
N ARG A 292 6.52 -0.70 21.17
CA ARG A 292 7.52 0.34 21.03
C ARG A 292 7.22 1.27 19.87
N LEU A 293 6.82 0.76 18.71
CA LEU A 293 6.37 1.58 17.57
C LEU A 293 5.15 2.43 17.94
N ALA A 294 4.21 1.89 18.73
CA ALA A 294 3.06 2.64 19.20
C ALA A 294 3.45 3.83 20.08
N GLU A 295 4.43 3.67 20.98
CA GLU A 295 5.00 4.74 21.79
C GLU A 295 5.62 5.85 20.93
N TYR A 296 6.18 5.50 19.78
CA TYR A 296 6.73 6.45 18.79
C TYR A 296 5.67 7.00 17.81
N GLY A 297 4.40 6.72 18.05
CA GLY A 297 3.27 7.32 17.34
C GLY A 297 2.66 6.50 16.23
N ALA A 298 3.05 5.23 16.07
CA ALA A 298 2.37 4.35 15.13
C ALA A 298 0.97 3.99 15.67
N SER A 299 -0.05 4.11 14.83
CA SER A 299 -1.41 3.64 15.09
C SER A 299 -1.86 2.60 14.07
N TYR A 300 -1.08 2.44 13.01
CA TYR A 300 -1.22 1.46 11.96
C TYR A 300 0.16 0.97 11.54
N ILE A 301 0.35 -0.35 11.51
CA ILE A 301 1.59 -0.98 11.07
C ILE A 301 1.26 -1.96 9.97
N GLU A 302 2.05 -1.95 8.89
CA GLU A 302 1.93 -2.93 7.82
C GLU A 302 3.28 -3.50 7.41
N THR A 303 3.25 -4.63 6.73
CA THR A 303 4.38 -5.21 6.02
C THR A 303 3.90 -5.92 4.77
N LEU A 304 4.78 -6.06 3.79
CA LEU A 304 4.52 -6.72 2.51
C LEU A 304 5.36 -7.98 2.41
N LEU A 305 4.70 -9.13 2.32
CA LEU A 305 5.37 -10.42 2.18
C LEU A 305 4.92 -11.17 0.93
N PRO A 306 5.79 -11.98 0.34
CA PRO A 306 5.38 -13.00 -0.60
C PRO A 306 4.36 -13.96 0.04
N MET A 307 3.31 -14.33 -0.70
CA MET A 307 2.22 -15.18 -0.17
C MET A 307 2.66 -16.60 0.17
N ASP A 308 3.80 -17.06 -0.32
CA ASP A 308 4.38 -18.38 -0.03
C ASP A 308 5.29 -18.42 1.22
N ARG A 309 5.44 -17.29 1.93
CA ARG A 309 6.17 -17.19 3.20
C ARG A 309 5.30 -17.62 4.39
N TYR A 310 4.91 -18.90 4.37
CA TYR A 310 3.91 -19.46 5.29
C TYR A 310 4.20 -19.21 6.77
N ASP A 311 5.42 -19.47 7.23
CA ASP A 311 5.78 -19.35 8.65
C ASP A 311 5.82 -17.89 9.13
N GLU A 312 6.30 -16.97 8.28
CA GLU A 312 6.30 -15.54 8.57
C GLU A 312 4.86 -14.97 8.60
N LEU A 313 3.98 -15.44 7.70
CA LEU A 313 2.57 -15.07 7.72
C LEU A 313 1.89 -15.54 8.99
N ARG A 314 2.19 -16.74 9.48
CA ARG A 314 1.68 -17.26 10.75
C ARG A 314 2.17 -16.45 11.94
N LEU A 315 3.45 -16.08 11.96
CA LEU A 315 4.01 -15.21 12.99
C LEU A 315 3.25 -13.87 13.07
N LEU A 316 3.03 -13.23 11.94
CA LEU A 316 2.28 -11.98 11.88
C LEU A 316 0.83 -12.14 12.36
N LEU A 317 0.14 -13.20 11.92
CA LEU A 317 -1.22 -13.51 12.37
C LEU A 317 -1.27 -13.72 13.89
N ALA A 318 -0.30 -14.46 14.44
CA ALA A 318 -0.18 -14.67 15.87
C ALA A 318 -0.01 -13.34 16.63
N HIS A 319 0.59 -12.31 16.02
CA HIS A 319 0.77 -10.98 16.58
C HIS A 319 -0.29 -9.96 16.14
N GLY A 320 -1.47 -10.43 15.68
CA GLY A 320 -2.62 -9.60 15.40
C GLY A 320 -2.56 -8.83 14.08
N PHE A 321 -1.61 -9.14 13.19
CA PHE A 321 -1.71 -8.65 11.81
C PHE A 321 -2.77 -9.44 11.06
N LEU A 322 -3.54 -8.75 10.23
CA LEU A 322 -4.56 -9.35 9.38
C LEU A 322 -4.25 -9.11 7.90
N PRO A 323 -4.62 -10.04 7.00
CA PRO A 323 -4.44 -9.86 5.56
C PRO A 323 -5.38 -8.77 5.04
N ALA A 324 -4.82 -7.63 4.68
CA ALA A 324 -5.53 -6.41 4.28
C ALA A 324 -5.74 -6.32 2.76
N ALA A 325 -4.69 -6.61 1.99
CA ALA A 325 -4.71 -6.59 0.54
C ALA A 325 -3.79 -7.66 -0.03
N ALA A 326 -4.10 -8.14 -1.24
CA ALA A 326 -3.21 -9.03 -1.97
C ALA A 326 -2.81 -8.38 -3.30
N TYR A 327 -1.55 -8.49 -3.66
CA TYR A 327 -1.04 -7.99 -4.93
C TYR A 327 -0.55 -9.19 -5.78
N PRO A 328 -1.39 -9.69 -6.69
CA PRO A 328 -1.02 -10.79 -7.57
C PRO A 328 0.02 -10.33 -8.59
N ALA A 329 0.91 -11.24 -8.99
CA ALA A 329 1.96 -10.98 -9.97
C ALA A 329 2.75 -9.68 -9.70
N MET A 330 3.04 -9.38 -8.44
CA MET A 330 3.65 -8.12 -8.06
C MET A 330 5.10 -8.01 -8.48
N ARG A 331 5.87 -9.09 -8.34
CA ARG A 331 7.31 -9.06 -8.55
C ARG A 331 7.78 -10.21 -9.42
N ARG A 332 8.68 -9.92 -10.35
CA ARG A 332 9.30 -10.94 -11.20
C ARG A 332 10.16 -11.91 -10.40
N GLN A 333 10.05 -13.19 -10.74
CA GLN A 333 10.91 -14.26 -10.26
C GLN A 333 11.14 -15.28 -11.38
N GLY A 334 12.34 -15.27 -11.97
CA GLY A 334 12.60 -16.04 -13.18
C GLY A 334 11.66 -15.62 -14.32
N ASP A 335 10.99 -16.58 -14.95
CA ASP A 335 10.05 -16.34 -16.04
C ASP A 335 8.62 -16.03 -15.57
N GLY A 336 8.37 -16.09 -14.26
CA GLY A 336 7.06 -15.87 -13.65
C GLY A 336 7.00 -14.64 -12.75
N PHE A 337 5.87 -14.54 -12.04
CA PHE A 337 5.60 -13.47 -11.10
C PHE A 337 5.11 -14.02 -9.75
N ARG A 338 5.63 -13.47 -8.70
CA ARG A 338 5.30 -13.82 -7.33
C ARG A 338 4.19 -12.93 -6.78
N ASP A 339 3.22 -13.57 -6.13
CA ASP A 339 2.14 -12.88 -5.44
C ASP A 339 2.61 -12.39 -4.07
N HIS A 340 2.15 -11.22 -3.67
CA HIS A 340 2.43 -10.64 -2.36
C HIS A 340 1.14 -10.34 -1.61
N VAL A 341 1.25 -10.25 -0.29
CA VAL A 341 0.16 -9.88 0.60
C VAL A 341 0.61 -8.77 1.55
N VAL A 342 -0.24 -7.79 1.73
CA VAL A 342 -0.09 -6.78 2.78
C VAL A 342 -0.74 -7.31 4.04
N MET A 343 0.07 -7.49 5.07
CA MET A 343 -0.37 -7.82 6.41
C MET A 343 -0.39 -6.54 7.24
N ALA A 344 -1.54 -6.20 7.81
CA ALA A 344 -1.71 -4.94 8.53
C ALA A 344 -2.27 -5.15 9.93
N ARG A 345 -1.79 -4.34 10.86
CA ARG A 345 -2.31 -4.25 12.23
C ARG A 345 -2.73 -2.81 12.53
N THR A 346 -4.01 -2.61 12.80
CA THR A 346 -4.50 -1.34 13.35
C THR A 346 -4.56 -1.43 14.87
N MET A 347 -4.06 -0.41 15.56
CA MET A 347 -4.03 -0.32 17.02
C MET A 347 -5.22 0.46 17.57
N GLN A 348 -6.07 0.94 16.69
CA GLN A 348 -7.29 1.65 17.02
C GLN A 348 -8.50 0.81 16.61
N PRO A 349 -9.65 0.93 17.30
CA PRO A 349 -10.87 0.30 16.87
C PRO A 349 -11.20 0.65 15.42
N LEU A 350 -11.70 -0.34 14.66
CA LEU A 350 -12.14 -0.08 13.28
C LEU A 350 -13.29 0.92 13.27
N ASP A 351 -13.20 1.91 12.39
CA ASP A 351 -14.27 2.90 12.18
C ASP A 351 -14.60 3.01 10.69
N PHE A 352 -15.70 2.39 10.30
CA PHE A 352 -16.25 2.44 8.94
C PHE A 352 -17.35 3.48 8.76
N ARG A 353 -17.66 4.29 9.78
CA ARG A 353 -18.72 5.30 9.69
C ARG A 353 -18.36 6.40 8.70
N GLY A 354 -19.28 6.68 7.78
CA GLY A 354 -19.12 7.71 6.75
C GLY A 354 -18.13 7.35 5.67
N LEU A 355 -17.73 6.07 5.56
CA LEU A 355 -16.96 5.59 4.41
C LEU A 355 -17.90 5.30 3.23
N ALA A 356 -17.40 5.54 2.03
CA ALA A 356 -18.02 5.20 0.77
C ALA A 356 -17.10 4.25 0.01
N ILE A 357 -17.34 2.94 0.20
CA ILE A 357 -16.58 1.87 -0.45
C ILE A 357 -17.44 1.32 -1.60
N ASP A 358 -16.84 1.22 -2.79
CA ASP A 358 -17.54 0.66 -3.95
C ASP A 358 -17.78 -0.84 -3.77
N ALA A 359 -18.88 -1.36 -4.33
CA ALA A 359 -19.28 -2.76 -4.21
C ALA A 359 -18.20 -3.75 -4.70
N ALA A 360 -17.32 -3.34 -5.60
CA ALA A 360 -16.19 -4.16 -6.04
C ALA A 360 -15.22 -4.54 -4.89
N PHE A 361 -15.20 -3.77 -3.80
CA PHE A 361 -14.37 -4.04 -2.63
C PHE A 361 -15.13 -4.75 -1.50
N GLN A 362 -16.42 -5.01 -1.67
CA GLN A 362 -17.25 -5.63 -0.61
C GLN A 362 -16.65 -6.96 -0.11
N PRO A 363 -16.24 -7.93 -0.97
CA PRO A 363 -15.66 -9.19 -0.49
C PRO A 363 -14.39 -9.01 0.35
N PHE A 364 -13.56 -8.02 0.01
CA PHE A 364 -12.35 -7.69 0.76
C PHE A 364 -12.67 -7.07 2.12
N THR A 365 -13.69 -6.21 2.17
CA THR A 365 -14.12 -5.54 3.40
C THR A 365 -14.75 -6.54 4.37
N GLU A 366 -15.64 -7.39 3.89
CA GLU A 366 -16.35 -8.40 4.69
C GLU A 366 -15.37 -9.42 5.31
N GLN A 367 -14.43 -9.95 4.51
CA GLN A 367 -13.43 -10.90 5.02
C GLN A 367 -12.54 -10.26 6.08
N TYR A 368 -12.13 -8.99 5.92
CA TYR A 368 -11.30 -8.30 6.89
C TYR A 368 -12.05 -8.05 8.21
N ILE A 369 -13.30 -7.58 8.12
CA ILE A 369 -14.14 -7.35 9.30
C ILE A 369 -14.36 -8.66 10.07
N GLU A 370 -14.61 -9.77 9.38
CA GLU A 370 -14.81 -11.06 10.03
C GLU A 370 -13.56 -11.55 10.75
N LEU A 371 -12.38 -11.45 10.12
CA LEU A 371 -11.12 -11.77 10.75
C LEU A 371 -10.83 -10.86 11.95
N TRP A 372 -11.14 -9.56 11.81
CA TRP A 372 -10.94 -8.61 12.91
C TRP A 372 -11.83 -8.94 14.12
N LYS A 373 -13.09 -9.33 13.87
CA LYS A 373 -13.98 -9.79 14.95
C LYS A 373 -13.41 -11.03 15.65
N GLN A 374 -12.99 -12.03 14.88
CA GLN A 374 -12.40 -13.26 15.43
C GLN A 374 -11.14 -12.99 16.26
N GLN A 375 -10.32 -12.03 15.84
CA GLN A 375 -9.04 -11.72 16.46
C GLN A 375 -9.17 -10.81 17.70
N TYR A 376 -10.09 -9.84 17.66
CA TYR A 376 -10.12 -8.73 18.62
C TYR A 376 -11.40 -8.61 19.44
N LEU A 377 -12.46 -9.34 19.12
CA LEU A 377 -13.67 -9.37 19.91
C LEU A 377 -13.73 -10.70 20.69
N ASP A 378 -13.50 -10.61 21.99
CA ASP A 378 -13.75 -11.74 22.87
C ASP A 378 -15.27 -11.87 23.09
N THR A 379 -15.87 -12.87 22.44
CA THR A 379 -17.30 -13.20 22.60
C THR A 379 -17.52 -14.44 23.46
N HIS A 380 -16.49 -15.00 24.07
CA HIS A 380 -16.60 -16.14 24.94
C HIS A 380 -17.47 -15.79 26.16
N GLY A 381 -18.55 -16.53 26.34
CA GLY A 381 -19.49 -16.33 27.46
C GLY A 381 -20.62 -15.33 27.21
N VAL A 382 -20.66 -14.63 26.07
CA VAL A 382 -21.78 -13.71 25.76
C VAL A 382 -23.10 -14.45 25.50
N PHE A 383 -23.02 -15.67 24.99
CA PHE A 383 -24.16 -16.52 24.61
C PHE A 383 -24.26 -17.82 25.45
N GLN A 384 -23.87 -17.78 26.73
CA GLN A 384 -24.06 -18.90 27.67
C GLN A 384 -25.47 -18.88 28.25
#